data_16f900bcee5a9ed424034abab2a2265d
#
_entry.id   16f900bcee5a9ed424034abab2a2265d
#
_cell.length_a   1.000
_cell.length_b   1.000
_cell.length_c   1.000
_cell.angle_alpha   90.00
_cell.angle_beta   90.00
_cell.angle_gamma   90.00
#
_symmetry.space_group_name_H-M   'P 1'
#
loop_
_entity.id
_entity.type
_entity.pdbx_description
1 polymer ?
#
loop_
_entity_poly.entity_id
_entity_poly.type
_entity_poly.pdbx_seq_one_letter_code
_entity_poly.pdbx_strand_id
1 'polypeptide(L)'
;GKTSGGTDYAFFTFGDTFVYPADTFFGNTVGFTLDSNASDGITYNYKQPGPGAASLGMTPMAFLPHSPEDPDATENQLWFSRSFVLGEDLYSYYSSFGPGQTKLGKGLAVLRGGLKDADLATNHMDEFERIPKAQFWAPSYWFDGDPIVKTESDGVTYLYLFNQFGLQRTPFTRDGVEN
;
A
#
# COMPACT_ATOMS: atom_id res chain seq x y z
N GLY A 1 6.18 11.46 1.40
CA GLY A 1 6.01 11.70 -0.05
C GLY A 1 5.80 13.15 -0.39
N LYS A 2 5.72 13.41 -1.68
CA LYS A 2 5.29 14.70 -2.25
C LYS A 2 4.21 14.46 -3.27
N THR A 3 3.20 15.33 -3.30
CA THR A 3 2.24 15.35 -4.41
C THR A 3 2.89 15.87 -5.68
N SER A 4 2.21 15.73 -6.82
CA SER A 4 2.64 16.34 -8.08
C SER A 4 2.75 17.88 -8.00
N GLY A 5 1.98 18.53 -7.13
CA GLY A 5 2.08 19.96 -6.82
C GLY A 5 3.19 20.33 -5.84
N GLY A 6 3.89 19.33 -5.28
CA GLY A 6 5.04 19.54 -4.40
C GLY A 6 4.72 19.60 -2.91
N THR A 7 3.47 19.37 -2.49
CA THR A 7 3.06 19.34 -1.08
C THR A 7 3.61 18.09 -0.40
N ASP A 8 4.33 18.26 0.70
CA ASP A 8 4.83 17.16 1.52
C ASP A 8 3.70 16.49 2.30
N TYR A 9 3.72 15.16 2.36
CA TYR A 9 2.78 14.37 3.15
C TYR A 9 3.45 13.12 3.73
N ALA A 10 2.93 12.61 4.84
CA ALA A 10 3.17 11.25 5.28
C ALA A 10 1.95 10.40 4.96
N PHE A 11 2.18 9.25 4.33
CA PHE A 11 1.16 8.29 3.93
C PHE A 11 1.24 7.04 4.79
N PHE A 12 0.08 6.55 5.20
CA PHE A 12 -0.04 5.40 6.07
C PHE A 12 -0.96 4.36 5.43
N THR A 13 -0.51 3.13 5.44
CA THR A 13 -1.34 1.97 5.13
C THR A 13 -1.63 1.22 6.42
N PHE A 14 -2.87 0.83 6.60
CA PHE A 14 -3.31 0.09 7.77
C PHE A 14 -3.77 -1.30 7.34
N GLY A 15 -3.30 -2.32 8.07
CA GLY A 15 -3.77 -3.69 7.91
C GLY A 15 -5.17 -3.83 8.50
N ASP A 16 -5.23 -3.98 9.81
CA ASP A 16 -6.49 -4.19 10.52
C ASP A 16 -7.12 -2.87 10.94
N THR A 17 -8.25 -2.52 10.34
CA THR A 17 -9.00 -1.30 10.71
C THR A 17 -10.41 -1.66 11.12
N PHE A 18 -10.74 -1.37 12.37
CA PHE A 18 -12.06 -1.59 12.94
C PHE A 18 -12.86 -0.29 12.94
N VAL A 19 -14.04 -0.30 12.37
CA VAL A 19 -14.91 0.87 12.32
C VAL A 19 -16.08 0.68 13.27
N TYR A 20 -16.05 1.43 14.37
CA TYR A 20 -17.13 1.45 15.37
C TYR A 20 -18.09 2.62 15.06
N PRO A 21 -19.42 2.49 15.20
CA PRO A 21 -20.18 1.35 15.72
C PRO A 21 -20.64 0.32 14.67
N ALA A 22 -20.16 0.44 13.44
CA ALA A 22 -20.65 -0.40 12.34
C ALA A 22 -20.17 -1.85 12.40
N ASP A 23 -19.31 -2.19 13.37
CA ASP A 23 -18.66 -3.50 13.51
C ASP A 23 -18.06 -4.01 12.18
N THR A 24 -17.57 -3.06 11.36
CA THR A 24 -17.00 -3.35 10.07
C THR A 24 -15.48 -3.39 10.17
N PHE A 25 -14.90 -4.40 9.55
CA PHE A 25 -13.46 -4.64 9.54
C PHE A 25 -12.93 -4.52 8.12
N PHE A 26 -11.84 -3.75 7.98
CA PHE A 26 -11.13 -3.59 6.72
C PHE A 26 -9.67 -3.98 6.89
N GLY A 27 -9.15 -4.79 5.98
CA GLY A 27 -7.75 -5.23 5.98
C GLY A 27 -6.80 -4.32 5.21
N ASN A 28 -7.30 -3.33 4.46
CA ASN A 28 -6.47 -2.47 3.63
C ASN A 28 -7.05 -1.05 3.53
N THR A 29 -6.84 -0.27 4.56
CA THR A 29 -7.24 1.13 4.58
C THR A 29 -6.04 2.04 4.50
N VAL A 30 -6.26 3.29 4.10
CA VAL A 30 -5.19 4.27 3.94
C VAL A 30 -5.56 5.60 4.59
N GLY A 31 -4.53 6.31 5.01
CA GLY A 31 -4.67 7.67 5.49
C GLY A 31 -3.41 8.47 5.19
N PHE A 32 -3.49 9.76 5.31
CA PHE A 32 -2.34 10.65 5.18
C PHE A 32 -2.39 11.75 6.23
N THR A 33 -1.27 12.38 6.45
CA THR A 33 -1.18 13.61 7.24
C THR A 33 -0.26 14.61 6.56
N LEU A 34 -0.59 15.87 6.73
CA LEU A 34 0.29 17.00 6.40
C LEU A 34 1.05 17.48 7.65
N ASP A 35 0.73 16.92 8.79
CA ASP A 35 1.37 17.25 10.05
C ASP A 35 2.81 16.69 10.08
N SER A 36 3.78 17.57 10.18
CA SER A 36 5.20 17.25 10.29
C SER A 36 5.70 17.21 11.74
N ASN A 37 4.84 17.55 12.71
CA ASN A 37 5.18 17.58 14.13
C ASN A 37 4.44 16.51 14.91
N ALA A 38 5.08 15.37 15.12
CA ALA A 38 4.47 14.27 15.86
C ALA A 38 4.49 14.44 17.40
N SER A 39 5.00 15.57 17.91
CA SER A 39 5.18 15.77 19.37
C SER A 39 3.87 15.99 20.13
N ASP A 40 2.82 16.44 19.46
CA ASP A 40 1.48 16.69 19.99
C ASP A 40 0.44 15.67 19.50
N GLY A 41 0.90 14.61 18.84
CA GLY A 41 0.10 13.58 18.20
C GLY A 41 0.03 13.79 16.70
N ILE A 42 -0.56 12.83 16.00
CA ILE A 42 -0.74 12.89 14.54
C ILE A 42 -2.22 12.84 14.22
N THR A 43 -2.68 13.83 13.46
CA THR A 43 -4.04 13.82 12.91
C THR A 43 -4.04 13.18 11.53
N TYR A 44 -4.73 12.07 11.38
CA TYR A 44 -4.88 11.37 10.11
C TYR A 44 -6.13 11.82 9.36
N ASN A 45 -5.99 11.95 8.05
CA ASN A 45 -7.11 12.06 7.13
C ASN A 45 -7.27 10.71 6.43
N TYR A 46 -8.33 9.99 6.76
CA TYR A 46 -8.68 8.74 6.09
C TYR A 46 -9.23 9.01 4.71
N LYS A 47 -8.94 8.10 3.77
CA LYS A 47 -9.40 8.18 2.39
C LYS A 47 -10.47 7.15 2.08
N GLN A 48 -11.26 7.46 1.07
CA GLN A 48 -12.27 6.59 0.48
C GLN A 48 -11.94 6.40 -1.01
N PRO A 49 -12.12 5.19 -1.56
CA PRO A 49 -11.82 4.95 -2.96
C PRO A 49 -12.84 5.65 -3.87
N GLY A 50 -12.31 6.33 -4.89
CA GLY A 50 -13.05 6.87 -6.01
C GLY A 50 -14.13 7.91 -5.73
N PRO A 51 -14.53 8.67 -6.75
CA PRO A 51 -15.56 9.70 -6.60
C PRO A 51 -16.98 9.16 -6.44
N GLY A 52 -17.20 7.87 -6.63
CA GLY A 52 -18.50 7.21 -6.52
C GLY A 52 -18.73 6.46 -5.20
N ALA A 53 -17.72 6.38 -4.34
CA ALA A 53 -17.88 5.77 -3.03
C ALA A 53 -18.89 6.59 -2.23
N ALA A 54 -19.97 5.97 -1.79
CA ALA A 54 -20.98 6.63 -0.97
C ALA A 54 -20.28 7.29 0.23
N SER A 55 -20.53 8.58 0.42
CA SER A 55 -19.98 9.36 1.51
C SER A 55 -20.54 8.83 2.84
N LEU A 56 -19.87 7.85 3.39
CA LEU A 56 -20.15 7.33 4.74
C LEU A 56 -19.43 8.13 5.83
N GLY A 57 -19.15 9.40 5.58
CA GLY A 57 -18.40 10.24 6.49
C GLY A 57 -16.89 9.93 6.44
N MET A 58 -16.18 10.17 7.55
CA MET A 58 -14.73 9.88 7.66
C MET A 58 -14.45 8.40 7.96
N THR A 59 -15.24 7.50 7.42
CA THR A 59 -15.09 6.07 7.63
C THR A 59 -14.03 5.53 6.68
N PRO A 60 -12.96 4.91 7.16
CA PRO A 60 -11.96 4.28 6.30
C PRO A 60 -12.60 3.16 5.48
N MET A 61 -12.12 2.96 4.25
CA MET A 61 -12.59 1.92 3.33
C MET A 61 -11.41 1.15 2.74
N ALA A 62 -11.69 -0.02 2.21
CA ALA A 62 -10.69 -0.83 1.53
C ALA A 62 -10.24 -0.19 0.21
N PHE A 63 -8.92 -0.16 -0.04
CA PHE A 63 -8.31 0.46 -1.24
C PHE A 63 -7.67 -0.54 -2.19
N LEU A 64 -7.62 -1.80 -1.83
CA LEU A 64 -7.09 -2.85 -2.67
C LEU A 64 -8.22 -3.80 -3.04
N PRO A 65 -8.68 -3.80 -4.30
CA PRO A 65 -9.74 -4.69 -4.72
C PRO A 65 -9.26 -6.13 -4.73
N HIS A 66 -10.18 -7.07 -4.55
CA HIS A 66 -9.91 -8.49 -4.76
C HIS A 66 -9.45 -8.74 -6.19
N SER A 67 -8.59 -9.75 -6.37
CA SER A 67 -8.11 -10.08 -7.70
C SER A 67 -9.25 -10.52 -8.61
N PRO A 68 -9.41 -9.89 -9.78
CA PRO A 68 -10.35 -10.39 -10.79
C PRO A 68 -9.90 -11.74 -11.38
N GLU A 69 -8.63 -12.12 -11.15
CA GLU A 69 -8.03 -13.38 -11.61
C GLU A 69 -8.18 -14.50 -10.58
N ASP A 70 -8.80 -14.23 -9.42
CA ASP A 70 -9.17 -15.25 -8.43
C ASP A 70 -10.64 -15.68 -8.65
N PRO A 71 -10.92 -16.58 -9.60
CA PRO A 71 -12.28 -16.98 -9.93
C PRO A 71 -12.97 -17.75 -8.80
N ASP A 72 -12.20 -18.28 -7.87
CA ASP A 72 -12.71 -19.07 -6.75
C ASP A 72 -12.96 -18.21 -5.51
N ALA A 73 -12.69 -16.89 -5.60
CA ALA A 73 -12.81 -15.96 -4.49
C ALA A 73 -12.16 -16.49 -3.19
N THR A 74 -11.00 -17.13 -3.35
CA THR A 74 -10.27 -17.71 -2.21
C THR A 74 -9.65 -16.66 -1.33
N GLU A 75 -9.45 -15.45 -1.87
CA GLU A 75 -9.00 -14.31 -1.08
C GLU A 75 -10.13 -13.81 -0.18
N ASN A 76 -9.92 -13.89 1.11
CA ASN A 76 -10.86 -13.42 2.12
C ASN A 76 -10.45 -12.05 2.69
N GLN A 77 -9.14 -11.82 2.83
CA GLN A 77 -8.58 -10.59 3.37
C GLN A 77 -7.31 -10.21 2.62
N LEU A 78 -7.15 -8.90 2.43
CA LEU A 78 -5.96 -8.29 1.86
C LEU A 78 -5.44 -7.25 2.85
N TRP A 79 -4.19 -7.38 3.27
CA TRP A 79 -3.58 -6.49 4.23
C TRP A 79 -2.40 -5.75 3.61
N PHE A 80 -2.47 -4.44 3.60
CA PHE A 80 -1.29 -3.63 3.30
C PHE A 80 -0.19 -3.86 4.34
N SER A 81 1.05 -3.82 3.89
CA SER A 81 2.18 -3.96 4.78
C SER A 81 3.12 -2.76 4.68
N ARG A 82 4.01 -2.72 3.71
CA ARG A 82 5.06 -1.70 3.60
C ARG A 82 4.91 -0.94 2.30
N SER A 83 5.18 0.37 2.35
CA SER A 83 5.04 1.24 1.18
C SER A 83 6.34 1.97 0.88
N PHE A 84 6.53 2.30 -0.39
CA PHE A 84 7.65 3.14 -0.86
C PHE A 84 7.21 3.93 -2.09
N VAL A 85 7.96 4.98 -2.40
CA VAL A 85 7.69 5.84 -3.57
C VAL A 85 8.81 5.64 -4.58
N LEU A 86 8.42 5.44 -5.85
CA LEU A 86 9.33 5.41 -6.99
C LEU A 86 8.84 6.38 -8.06
N GLY A 87 9.57 7.47 -8.26
CA GLY A 87 9.11 8.58 -9.07
C GLY A 87 7.88 9.23 -8.44
N GLU A 88 6.78 9.27 -9.16
CA GLU A 88 5.49 9.77 -8.66
C GLU A 88 4.57 8.64 -8.17
N ASP A 89 4.92 7.37 -8.43
CA ASP A 89 4.09 6.23 -8.07
C ASP A 89 4.32 5.81 -6.63
N LEU A 90 3.23 5.54 -5.92
CA LEU A 90 3.26 4.99 -4.56
C LEU A 90 2.97 3.50 -4.62
N TYR A 91 3.94 2.71 -4.21
CA TYR A 91 3.85 1.25 -4.14
C TYR A 91 3.57 0.79 -2.72
N SER A 92 2.77 -0.26 -2.59
CA SER A 92 2.55 -0.92 -1.32
C SER A 92 2.55 -2.43 -1.50
N TYR A 93 3.34 -3.13 -0.66
CA TYR A 93 3.20 -4.57 -0.54
C TYR A 93 1.90 -4.90 0.18
N TYR A 94 1.28 -6.01 -0.20
CA TYR A 94 0.14 -6.55 0.51
C TYR A 94 0.29 -8.04 0.73
N SER A 95 -0.38 -8.51 1.76
CA SER A 95 -0.54 -9.93 2.07
C SER A 95 -1.94 -10.37 1.76
N SER A 96 -2.09 -11.53 1.13
CA SER A 96 -3.38 -12.14 0.82
C SER A 96 -3.62 -13.33 1.71
N PHE A 97 -4.83 -13.42 2.26
CA PHE A 97 -5.27 -14.48 3.14
C PHE A 97 -6.59 -15.06 2.63
N GLY A 98 -6.68 -16.39 2.70
CA GLY A 98 -7.88 -17.15 2.47
C GLY A 98 -8.68 -17.40 3.74
N PRO A 99 -9.73 -18.25 3.65
CA PRO A 99 -10.54 -18.65 4.79
C PRO A 99 -9.69 -19.16 5.96
N GLY A 100 -10.10 -18.82 7.18
CA GLY A 100 -9.37 -19.20 8.38
C GLY A 100 -7.97 -18.55 8.50
N GLN A 101 -7.75 -17.43 7.84
CA GLN A 101 -6.47 -16.71 7.78
C GLN A 101 -5.32 -17.53 7.18
N THR A 102 -5.66 -18.45 6.29
CA THR A 102 -4.65 -19.18 5.53
C THR A 102 -3.87 -18.21 4.66
N LYS A 103 -2.56 -18.18 4.81
CA LYS A 103 -1.68 -17.32 3.99
C LYS A 103 -1.66 -17.83 2.55
N LEU A 104 -2.12 -17.01 1.61
CA LEU A 104 -2.08 -17.31 0.18
C LEU A 104 -0.79 -16.80 -0.46
N GLY A 105 -0.33 -15.61 -0.06
CA GLY A 105 0.90 -15.04 -0.59
C GLY A 105 1.02 -13.54 -0.31
N LYS A 106 2.02 -12.94 -0.95
CA LYS A 106 2.23 -11.48 -0.99
C LYS A 106 2.23 -10.99 -2.44
N GLY A 107 1.79 -9.77 -2.62
CA GLY A 107 1.85 -9.09 -3.90
C GLY A 107 2.28 -7.63 -3.74
N LEU A 108 2.37 -6.95 -4.86
CA LEU A 108 2.65 -5.53 -4.95
C LEU A 108 1.47 -4.83 -5.60
N ALA A 109 1.09 -3.70 -5.03
CA ALA A 109 0.09 -2.81 -5.58
C ALA A 109 0.68 -1.42 -5.80
N VAL A 110 0.11 -0.65 -6.71
CA VAL A 110 0.59 0.68 -7.05
C VAL A 110 -0.58 1.66 -7.15
N LEU A 111 -0.38 2.82 -6.55
CA LEU A 111 -1.19 4.02 -6.81
C LEU A 111 -0.41 4.88 -7.81
N ARG A 112 -0.85 4.89 -9.06
CA ARG A 112 -0.19 5.61 -10.14
C ARG A 112 -0.29 7.12 -9.95
N GLY A 113 0.86 7.79 -10.03
CA GLY A 113 0.97 9.22 -9.77
C GLY A 113 0.84 9.60 -8.29
N GLY A 114 0.78 8.63 -7.39
CA GLY A 114 0.70 8.86 -5.95
C GLY A 114 -0.52 9.70 -5.53
N LEU A 115 -0.41 10.41 -4.41
CA LEU A 115 -1.41 11.39 -3.99
C LEU A 115 -1.31 12.67 -4.81
N LYS A 116 -2.46 13.18 -5.26
CA LYS A 116 -2.59 14.46 -5.97
C LYS A 116 -2.98 15.56 -4.97
N ASP A 117 -2.70 16.83 -5.30
CA ASP A 117 -3.15 17.95 -4.45
C ASP A 117 -4.67 17.97 -4.27
N ALA A 118 -5.42 17.57 -5.30
CA ALA A 118 -6.87 17.42 -5.21
C ALA A 118 -7.30 16.38 -4.17
N ASP A 119 -6.52 15.32 -3.99
CA ASP A 119 -6.81 14.28 -3.00
C ASP A 119 -6.61 14.80 -1.58
N LEU A 120 -5.69 15.75 -1.37
CA LEU A 120 -5.47 16.35 -0.06
C LEU A 120 -6.67 17.18 0.42
N ALA A 121 -7.42 17.77 -0.52
CA ALA A 121 -8.59 18.59 -0.25
C ALA A 121 -9.89 17.79 -0.10
N THR A 122 -9.87 16.51 -0.44
CA THR A 122 -11.05 15.63 -0.42
C THR A 122 -10.80 14.38 0.41
N ASN A 123 -11.84 13.64 0.75
CA ASN A 123 -11.71 12.34 1.39
C ASN A 123 -11.54 11.19 0.38
N HIS A 124 -11.41 11.50 -0.90
CA HIS A 124 -11.31 10.52 -1.97
C HIS A 124 -9.89 10.47 -2.53
N MET A 125 -9.50 9.32 -3.03
CA MET A 125 -8.32 9.09 -3.87
C MET A 125 -8.58 7.87 -4.76
N ASP A 126 -7.73 7.70 -5.78
CA ASP A 126 -7.82 6.52 -6.62
C ASP A 126 -7.52 5.23 -5.84
N GLU A 127 -8.01 4.11 -6.33
CA GLU A 127 -7.68 2.79 -5.79
C GLU A 127 -6.29 2.36 -6.23
N PHE A 128 -5.69 1.47 -5.44
CA PHE A 128 -4.46 0.81 -5.84
C PHE A 128 -4.73 -0.23 -6.92
N GLU A 129 -3.90 -0.26 -7.94
CA GLU A 129 -3.86 -1.33 -8.92
C GLU A 129 -2.98 -2.47 -8.40
N ARG A 130 -3.43 -3.70 -8.52
CA ARG A 130 -2.56 -4.87 -8.28
C ARG A 130 -1.65 -5.06 -9.48
N ILE A 131 -0.36 -5.31 -9.23
CA ILE A 131 0.60 -5.60 -10.28
C ILE A 131 0.56 -7.10 -10.56
N PRO A 132 0.06 -7.53 -11.74
CA PRO A 132 -0.21 -8.94 -11.99
C PRO A 132 1.04 -9.81 -12.02
N LYS A 133 2.17 -9.25 -12.42
CA LYS A 133 3.43 -9.98 -12.59
C LYS A 133 4.33 -9.94 -11.36
N ALA A 134 4.20 -8.93 -10.53
CA ALA A 134 4.83 -8.94 -9.21
C ALA A 134 4.11 -9.98 -8.36
N GLN A 135 4.19 -11.17 -8.85
CA GLN A 135 3.38 -12.30 -8.52
C GLN A 135 3.46 -12.60 -7.06
N PHE A 136 2.37 -13.02 -6.57
CA PHE A 136 2.21 -13.82 -5.41
C PHE A 136 3.49 -14.57 -5.08
N TRP A 137 4.33 -13.95 -4.28
CA TRP A 137 5.38 -14.71 -3.65
C TRP A 137 4.71 -15.73 -2.74
N ALA A 138 5.03 -16.99 -2.98
CA ALA A 138 4.56 -18.08 -2.14
C ALA A 138 4.76 -17.75 -0.66
N PRO A 139 3.95 -18.28 0.27
CA PRO A 139 4.08 -18.00 1.70
C PRO A 139 5.49 -18.20 2.27
N SER A 140 6.30 -19.04 1.62
CA SER A 140 7.70 -19.28 1.96
C SER A 140 8.62 -18.09 1.69
N TYR A 141 8.24 -17.14 0.85
CA TYR A 141 9.02 -15.94 0.51
C TYR A 141 8.50 -14.67 1.19
N TRP A 142 8.06 -14.79 2.41
CA TRP A 142 7.51 -13.69 3.18
C TRP A 142 8.56 -12.64 3.50
N PHE A 143 8.35 -11.42 3.03
CA PHE A 143 9.20 -10.28 3.37
C PHE A 143 8.65 -9.62 4.64
N ASP A 144 9.44 -9.62 5.69
CA ASP A 144 9.02 -9.11 7.00
C ASP A 144 9.66 -7.75 7.33
N GLY A 145 10.66 -7.34 6.55
CA GLY A 145 11.38 -6.08 6.73
C GLY A 145 10.82 -4.94 5.90
N ASP A 146 11.13 -3.71 6.33
CA ASP A 146 10.89 -2.52 5.53
C ASP A 146 11.76 -2.54 4.27
N PRO A 147 11.22 -2.12 3.11
CA PRO A 147 12.02 -1.92 1.91
C PRO A 147 13.02 -0.79 2.15
N ILE A 148 14.28 -1.02 1.79
CA ILE A 148 15.35 -0.03 1.89
C ILE A 148 15.80 0.35 0.50
N VAL A 149 15.79 1.66 0.20
CA VAL A 149 16.32 2.19 -1.05
C VAL A 149 17.71 2.72 -0.80
N LYS A 150 18.69 2.25 -1.57
CA LYS A 150 20.10 2.62 -1.41
C LYS A 150 20.81 2.71 -2.75
N THR A 151 21.57 3.78 -2.95
CA THR A 151 22.51 3.89 -4.08
C THR A 151 23.83 3.25 -3.69
N GLU A 152 24.28 2.30 -4.49
CA GLU A 152 25.54 1.60 -4.30
C GLU A 152 26.74 2.33 -4.95
N SER A 153 27.94 1.81 -4.73
CA SER A 153 29.18 2.41 -5.24
C SER A 153 29.29 2.39 -6.77
N ASP A 154 28.52 1.56 -7.43
CA ASP A 154 28.39 1.51 -8.90
C ASP A 154 27.49 2.63 -9.45
N GLY A 155 26.91 3.47 -8.58
CA GLY A 155 25.99 4.54 -8.94
C GLY A 155 24.55 4.07 -9.20
N VAL A 156 24.27 2.78 -9.08
CA VAL A 156 22.92 2.23 -9.27
C VAL A 156 22.15 2.28 -7.95
N THR A 157 20.90 2.72 -8.02
CA THR A 157 19.98 2.68 -6.88
C THR A 157 19.22 1.36 -6.91
N TYR A 158 19.20 0.70 -5.76
CA TYR A 158 18.51 -0.58 -5.57
C TYR A 158 17.45 -0.48 -4.49
N LEU A 159 16.39 -1.28 -4.66
CA LEU A 159 15.42 -1.62 -3.63
C LEU A 159 15.87 -2.93 -2.97
N TYR A 160 16.08 -2.89 -1.67
CA TYR A 160 16.45 -4.04 -0.86
C TYR A 160 15.25 -4.57 -0.09
N LEU A 161 15.05 -5.87 -0.14
CA LEU A 161 13.99 -6.58 0.54
C LEU A 161 14.60 -7.64 1.45
N PHE A 162 14.18 -7.65 2.69
CA PHE A 162 14.65 -8.59 3.70
C PHE A 162 13.58 -9.65 3.97
N ASN A 163 13.99 -10.88 4.03
CA ASN A 163 13.16 -11.99 4.48
C ASN A 163 13.98 -12.94 5.39
N GLN A 164 13.30 -13.93 5.97
CA GLN A 164 13.95 -14.92 6.83
C GLN A 164 15.03 -15.75 6.15
N PHE A 165 15.10 -15.76 4.82
CA PHE A 165 16.10 -16.52 4.04
C PHE A 165 17.25 -15.65 3.56
N GLY A 166 17.19 -14.34 3.75
CA GLY A 166 18.26 -13.44 3.37
C GLY A 166 17.81 -12.10 2.81
N LEU A 167 18.72 -11.50 2.08
CA LEU A 167 18.59 -10.21 1.43
C LEU A 167 18.44 -10.40 -0.07
N GLN A 168 17.40 -9.83 -0.62
CA GLN A 168 17.20 -9.69 -2.07
C GLN A 168 17.31 -8.24 -2.48
N ARG A 169 17.70 -7.97 -3.70
CA ARG A 169 17.68 -6.62 -4.27
C ARG A 169 17.28 -6.64 -5.73
N THR A 170 16.66 -5.55 -6.14
CA THR A 170 16.34 -5.28 -7.55
C THR A 170 16.70 -3.83 -7.87
N PRO A 171 17.04 -3.48 -9.14
CA PRO A 171 17.19 -2.09 -9.53
C PRO A 171 15.95 -1.29 -9.15
N PHE A 172 16.14 -0.11 -8.56
CA PHE A 172 15.04 0.77 -8.16
C PHE A 172 14.52 1.55 -9.36
N THR A 173 13.96 0.82 -10.30
CA THR A 173 13.30 1.29 -11.53
C THR A 173 11.93 0.63 -11.62
N ARG A 174 11.02 1.21 -12.41
CA ARG A 174 9.70 0.61 -12.62
C ARG A 174 9.83 -0.85 -13.10
N ASP A 175 10.65 -1.10 -14.11
CA ASP A 175 10.86 -2.45 -14.63
C ASP A 175 11.41 -3.42 -13.58
N GLY A 176 12.41 -2.99 -12.81
CA GLY A 176 13.00 -3.82 -11.76
C GLY A 176 12.06 -4.10 -10.59
N VAL A 177 11.13 -3.19 -10.30
CA VAL A 177 10.17 -3.32 -9.19
C VAL A 177 8.95 -4.14 -9.59
N GLU A 178 8.50 -4.02 -10.86
CA GLU A 178 7.27 -4.64 -11.34
C GLU A 178 7.49 -5.97 -12.09
N ASN A 179 8.72 -6.35 -12.40
CA ASN A 179 9.11 -7.59 -13.10
C ASN A 179 10.19 -8.37 -12.36
#